data_24c3387c443eab04913dce7d4eccdfb5
#
_entry.id   24c3387c443eab04913dce7d4eccdfb5
#
_cell.length_a   1.000
_cell.length_b   1.000
_cell.length_c   1.000
_cell.angle_alpha   90.00
_cell.angle_beta   90.00
_cell.angle_gamma   90.00
#
_symmetry.space_group_name_H-M   'P 1'
#
loop_
_entity.id
_entity.type
_entity.pdbx_description
1 polymer ?
#
loop_
_entity_poly.entity_id
_entity_poly.type
_entity_poly.pdbx_seq_one_letter_code
_entity_poly.pdbx_strand_id
1 'polypeptide(L)'
;MGIYILRRLALIIPTLIGILLLNFVIVQAAPGGPVEQLIAEMEGHGGSALARASGGDMGGEVSSASGDRRGSRGIPDEMLKEIEVMYGFDKPAHERFFKMLKDYATFNFGDSFFREKSVAELILDKMPVSISLGLWSTLIIYFISIPLGIRKAVSDGSRFDVWSSSAIVIGYAIPGFLFAILLIVLFAGGSYFDWFPLRGLTSSNFDQLTWYQQVGDYFWHLALPVTANVIGGFATLTLLTKNSFLDEIGKQYVVTARAKGLDENQVLYGHVFRNAMLIVIASLPGVLVSLFFTGSLLIEVIFSLDGLGLLGFEAALNRDYPVIFGTLFIFTLMGLVLKLISDITYVLVDPRIDFESREGA
;
A
#
# COMPACT_ATOMS: atom_id res chain seq x y z
N MET A 1 28.40 -8.73 5.63
CA MET A 1 26.98 -9.06 5.53
C MET A 1 26.28 -9.24 6.87
N GLY A 2 26.76 -10.07 7.80
CA GLY A 2 26.09 -10.25 9.10
C GLY A 2 25.99 -8.97 9.92
N ILE A 3 27.07 -8.20 9.98
CA ILE A 3 27.15 -6.92 10.71
C ILE A 3 26.18 -5.89 10.07
N TYR A 4 26.12 -5.82 8.75
CA TYR A 4 25.19 -4.96 8.02
C TYR A 4 23.72 -5.27 8.36
N ILE A 5 23.33 -6.55 8.29
CA ILE A 5 21.97 -6.99 8.63
C ILE A 5 21.66 -6.65 10.10
N LEU A 6 22.58 -6.93 11.02
CA LEU A 6 22.39 -6.62 12.43
C LEU A 6 22.21 -5.12 12.68
N ARG A 7 23.01 -4.28 12.02
CA ARG A 7 22.91 -2.82 12.10
C ARG A 7 21.57 -2.33 11.53
N ARG A 8 21.11 -2.88 10.40
CA ARG A 8 19.80 -2.56 9.81
C ARG A 8 18.66 -2.96 10.72
N LEU A 9 18.71 -4.14 11.31
CA LEU A 9 17.74 -4.59 12.33
C LEU A 9 17.74 -3.66 13.55
N ALA A 10 18.92 -3.28 14.04
CA ALA A 10 19.03 -2.34 15.16
C ALA A 10 18.45 -0.97 14.84
N LEU A 11 18.57 -0.49 13.59
CA LEU A 11 18.03 0.80 13.14
C LEU A 11 16.50 0.78 12.96
N ILE A 12 15.86 -0.39 12.85
CA ILE A 12 14.39 -0.51 12.82
C ILE A 12 13.78 0.09 14.11
N ILE A 13 14.37 -0.19 15.26
CA ILE A 13 13.87 0.25 16.57
C ILE A 13 13.80 1.80 16.67
N PRO A 14 14.91 2.54 16.50
CA PRO A 14 14.84 4.01 16.58
C PRO A 14 13.99 4.63 15.46
N THR A 15 13.92 4.01 14.29
CA THR A 15 13.05 4.49 13.20
C THR A 15 11.58 4.37 13.57
N LEU A 16 11.15 3.23 14.12
CA LEU A 16 9.78 3.03 14.60
C LEU A 16 9.44 4.01 15.72
N ILE A 17 10.33 4.17 16.71
CA ILE A 17 10.13 5.12 17.81
C ILE A 17 10.00 6.54 17.27
N GLY A 18 10.86 6.96 16.33
CA GLY A 18 10.83 8.29 15.73
C GLY A 18 9.51 8.57 14.98
N ILE A 19 9.04 7.60 14.20
CA ILE A 19 7.76 7.72 13.45
C ILE A 19 6.58 7.77 14.42
N LEU A 20 6.56 6.89 15.42
CA LEU A 20 5.50 6.89 16.43
C LEU A 20 5.49 8.20 17.23
N LEU A 21 6.66 8.74 17.59
CA LEU A 21 6.76 10.01 18.29
C LEU A 21 6.21 11.16 17.44
N LEU A 22 6.62 11.22 16.17
CA LEU A 22 6.14 12.26 15.25
C LEU A 22 4.62 12.20 15.07
N ASN A 23 4.07 11.02 14.83
CA ASN A 23 2.64 10.82 14.70
C ASN A 23 1.90 11.15 16.01
N PHE A 24 2.44 10.73 17.14
CA PHE A 24 1.87 11.07 18.45
C PHE A 24 1.81 12.57 18.68
N VAL A 25 2.88 13.31 18.34
CA VAL A 25 2.92 14.77 18.45
C VAL A 25 1.90 15.44 17.52
N ILE A 26 1.81 14.97 16.26
CA ILE A 26 0.84 15.50 15.28
C ILE A 26 -0.58 15.33 15.81
N VAL A 27 -0.92 14.14 16.32
CA VAL A 27 -2.26 13.86 16.85
C VAL A 27 -2.56 14.67 18.09
N GLN A 28 -1.55 14.89 18.96
CA GLN A 28 -1.74 15.77 20.14
C GLN A 28 -1.97 17.24 19.75
N ALA A 29 -1.39 17.68 18.64
CA ALA A 29 -1.55 19.06 18.13
C ALA A 29 -2.84 19.24 17.30
N ALA A 30 -3.45 18.17 16.83
CA ALA A 30 -4.67 18.23 16.02
C ALA A 30 -5.87 18.67 16.86
N PRO A 31 -6.65 19.68 16.42
CA PRO A 31 -7.85 20.11 17.16
C PRO A 31 -8.94 19.04 17.09
N GLY A 32 -9.65 18.83 18.19
CA GLY A 32 -10.72 17.84 18.33
C GLY A 32 -10.19 16.43 18.62
N GLY A 33 -10.20 16.02 19.88
CA GLY A 33 -9.80 14.68 20.32
C GLY A 33 -10.89 13.64 20.12
N PRO A 34 -10.60 12.34 20.39
CA PRO A 34 -11.60 11.27 20.31
C PRO A 34 -12.75 11.48 21.31
N VAL A 35 -12.48 12.11 22.43
CA VAL A 35 -13.49 12.46 23.44
C VAL A 35 -14.49 13.47 22.86
N GLU A 36 -14.00 14.51 22.19
CA GLU A 36 -14.84 15.54 21.57
C GLU A 36 -15.67 14.97 20.41
N GLN A 37 -15.14 14.00 19.67
CA GLN A 37 -15.86 13.37 18.58
C GLN A 37 -16.94 12.41 19.10
N LEU A 38 -16.66 11.64 20.14
CA LEU A 38 -17.65 10.80 20.81
C LEU A 38 -18.80 11.64 21.39
N ILE A 39 -18.47 12.80 21.97
CA ILE A 39 -19.44 13.78 22.44
C ILE A 39 -20.32 14.26 21.30
N ALA A 40 -19.73 14.62 20.15
CA ALA A 40 -20.46 15.09 18.97
C ALA A 40 -21.38 14.00 18.39
N GLU A 41 -20.98 12.74 18.42
CA GLU A 41 -21.83 11.61 18.03
C GLU A 41 -22.98 11.38 19.01
N MET A 42 -22.73 11.43 20.32
CA MET A 42 -23.76 11.29 21.35
C MET A 42 -24.78 12.45 21.32
N GLU A 43 -24.36 13.65 20.92
CA GLU A 43 -25.24 14.82 20.74
C GLU A 43 -26.02 14.79 19.42
N GLY A 44 -25.90 13.72 18.61
CA GLY A 44 -26.62 13.58 17.34
C GLY A 44 -26.07 14.44 16.18
N HIS A 45 -24.92 15.08 16.37
CA HIS A 45 -24.22 15.86 15.32
C HIS A 45 -23.24 15.00 14.49
N GLY A 46 -23.19 13.69 14.73
CA GLY A 46 -22.34 12.72 14.08
C GLY A 46 -22.88 12.26 12.73
N GLY A 47 -23.03 13.16 11.75
CA GLY A 47 -23.13 12.73 10.36
C GLY A 47 -21.84 12.00 9.97
N SER A 48 -21.95 10.80 9.33
CA SER A 48 -20.76 10.00 9.01
C SER A 48 -19.71 10.87 8.32
N ALA A 49 -18.45 10.76 8.75
CA ALA A 49 -17.35 11.55 8.18
C ALA A 49 -17.25 11.38 6.66
N LEU A 50 -17.70 10.23 6.15
CA LEU A 50 -17.83 9.96 4.71
C LEU A 50 -18.91 10.81 4.03
N ALA A 51 -20.06 11.05 4.69
CA ALA A 51 -21.11 11.92 4.19
C ALA A 51 -20.68 13.39 4.12
N ARG A 52 -19.87 13.84 5.09
CA ARG A 52 -19.24 15.17 5.08
C ARG A 52 -18.17 15.31 3.99
N ALA A 53 -17.39 14.28 3.75
CA ALA A 53 -16.36 14.26 2.69
C ALA A 53 -16.96 14.16 1.28
N SER A 54 -18.14 13.55 1.15
CA SER A 54 -18.85 13.39 -0.14
C SER A 54 -19.75 14.59 -0.51
N GLY A 55 -19.77 15.67 0.28
CA GLY A 55 -20.55 16.87 -0.01
C GLY A 55 -22.07 16.71 0.18
N GLY A 56 -22.50 15.72 0.94
CA GLY A 56 -23.91 15.36 1.13
C GLY A 56 -24.69 16.20 2.15
N ASP A 57 -24.14 17.27 2.70
CA ASP A 57 -24.87 18.18 3.59
C ASP A 57 -24.61 19.65 3.24
N MET A 58 -25.35 20.14 2.28
CA MET A 58 -25.50 21.57 2.00
C MET A 58 -26.65 22.14 2.83
N GLY A 59 -26.45 22.38 4.13
CA GLY A 59 -27.52 22.99 4.92
C GLY A 59 -27.22 23.31 6.37
N GLY A 60 -25.98 23.25 6.84
CA GLY A 60 -25.62 23.63 8.20
C GLY A 60 -24.60 24.78 8.20
N GLU A 61 -24.96 25.93 8.73
CA GLU A 61 -24.09 27.10 8.91
C GLU A 61 -22.80 26.71 9.63
N VAL A 62 -21.65 26.96 8.96
CA VAL A 62 -20.33 26.88 9.56
C VAL A 62 -20.17 28.03 10.55
N SER A 63 -20.57 27.79 11.79
CA SER A 63 -20.16 28.68 12.88
C SER A 63 -18.71 28.38 13.20
N SER A 64 -17.83 29.29 12.81
CA SER A 64 -16.44 29.37 13.20
C SER A 64 -16.30 29.29 14.73
N ALA A 65 -15.95 28.12 15.25
CA ALA A 65 -15.72 27.89 16.67
C ALA A 65 -14.33 28.40 17.07
N SER A 66 -14.28 29.63 17.54
CA SER A 66 -13.28 30.07 18.49
C SER A 66 -13.34 29.20 19.75
N GLY A 67 -12.20 28.65 20.15
CA GLY A 67 -11.89 27.78 21.27
C GLY A 67 -12.67 27.92 22.57
N ASP A 68 -13.90 27.46 22.60
CA ASP A 68 -14.66 27.36 23.83
C ASP A 68 -15.44 26.04 23.81
N ARG A 69 -15.38 25.28 24.90
CA ARG A 69 -16.00 23.98 25.14
C ARG A 69 -17.53 24.03 25.06
N ARG A 70 -18.10 24.45 23.91
CA ARG A 70 -19.56 24.57 23.76
C ARG A 70 -20.29 23.28 23.36
N GLY A 71 -19.55 22.20 23.08
CA GLY A 71 -20.13 20.90 22.74
C GLY A 71 -20.66 20.08 23.92
N SER A 72 -20.33 20.44 25.17
CA SER A 72 -20.67 19.59 26.32
C SER A 72 -21.99 19.94 27.01
N ARG A 73 -22.88 20.70 26.38
CA ARG A 73 -24.15 21.16 27.05
C ARG A 73 -25.17 20.06 27.35
N GLY A 74 -24.94 18.81 26.98
CA GLY A 74 -25.87 17.71 27.24
C GLY A 74 -25.28 16.54 28.02
N ILE A 75 -23.95 16.44 28.14
CA ILE A 75 -23.30 15.29 28.81
C ILE A 75 -22.83 15.69 30.20
N PRO A 76 -23.16 14.93 31.24
CA PRO A 76 -22.69 15.19 32.60
C PRO A 76 -21.16 15.18 32.71
N ASP A 77 -20.57 16.13 33.46
CA ASP A 77 -19.11 16.22 33.66
C ASP A 77 -18.50 14.94 34.26
N GLU A 78 -19.28 14.15 34.93
CA GLU A 78 -18.86 12.84 35.47
C GLU A 78 -18.65 11.82 34.33
N MET A 79 -19.53 11.79 33.35
CA MET A 79 -19.43 10.91 32.18
C MET A 79 -18.26 11.31 31.27
N LEU A 80 -17.98 12.61 31.14
CA LEU A 80 -16.80 13.11 30.43
C LEU A 80 -15.51 12.62 31.07
N LYS A 81 -15.42 12.69 32.40
CA LYS A 81 -14.26 12.18 33.16
C LYS A 81 -14.11 10.67 33.02
N GLU A 82 -15.21 9.92 33.06
CA GLU A 82 -15.15 8.47 32.83
C GLU A 82 -14.62 8.12 31.43
N ILE A 83 -15.05 8.86 30.41
CA ILE A 83 -14.55 8.71 29.03
C ILE A 83 -13.06 9.07 28.94
N GLU A 84 -12.64 10.20 29.56
CA GLU A 84 -11.23 10.59 29.60
C GLU A 84 -10.35 9.54 30.27
N VAL A 85 -10.81 8.97 31.40
CA VAL A 85 -10.10 7.89 32.11
C VAL A 85 -10.10 6.60 31.33
N MET A 86 -11.22 6.23 30.69
CA MET A 86 -11.33 5.01 29.87
C MET A 86 -10.32 5.02 28.72
N TYR A 87 -10.15 6.16 28.07
CA TYR A 87 -9.19 6.33 26.97
C TYR A 87 -7.80 6.78 27.43
N GLY A 88 -7.58 6.95 28.74
CA GLY A 88 -6.30 7.31 29.34
C GLY A 88 -5.85 8.74 29.06
N PHE A 89 -6.77 9.64 28.69
CA PHE A 89 -6.49 11.05 28.47
C PHE A 89 -6.30 11.85 29.77
N ASP A 90 -6.58 11.22 30.90
CA ASP A 90 -6.30 11.72 32.27
C ASP A 90 -4.80 11.82 32.56
N LYS A 91 -3.95 11.10 31.81
CA LYS A 91 -2.50 11.04 32.03
C LYS A 91 -1.73 12.03 31.15
N PRO A 92 -0.58 12.55 31.65
CA PRO A 92 0.28 13.42 30.87
C PRO A 92 0.77 12.73 29.58
N ALA A 93 0.93 13.51 28.50
CA ALA A 93 1.27 13.01 27.17
C ALA A 93 2.50 12.09 27.14
N HIS A 94 3.54 12.39 27.93
CA HIS A 94 4.74 11.56 27.99
C HIS A 94 4.48 10.17 28.58
N GLU A 95 3.63 10.04 29.60
CA GLU A 95 3.27 8.73 30.18
C GLU A 95 2.47 7.90 29.17
N ARG A 96 1.55 8.53 28.46
CA ARG A 96 0.76 7.88 27.38
C ARG A 96 1.67 7.38 26.27
N PHE A 97 2.66 8.18 25.86
CA PHE A 97 3.62 7.78 24.83
C PHE A 97 4.47 6.59 25.26
N PHE A 98 5.03 6.61 26.49
CA PHE A 98 5.82 5.47 27.00
C PHE A 98 5.00 4.20 27.19
N LYS A 99 3.75 4.33 27.65
CA LYS A 99 2.82 3.19 27.72
C LYS A 99 2.58 2.63 26.31
N MET A 100 2.27 3.49 25.33
CA MET A 100 2.07 3.09 23.94
C MET A 100 3.29 2.34 23.38
N LEU A 101 4.51 2.85 23.61
CA LEU A 101 5.73 2.17 23.16
C LEU A 101 5.89 0.77 23.77
N LYS A 102 5.60 0.63 25.06
CA LYS A 102 5.68 -0.66 25.76
C LYS A 102 4.65 -1.64 25.21
N ASP A 103 3.42 -1.21 25.01
CA ASP A 103 2.32 -2.04 24.51
C ASP A 103 2.61 -2.45 23.04
N TYR A 104 3.12 -1.56 22.21
CA TYR A 104 3.47 -1.82 20.81
C TYR A 104 4.67 -2.77 20.66
N ALA A 105 5.62 -2.77 21.61
CA ALA A 105 6.70 -3.75 21.64
C ALA A 105 6.19 -5.20 21.80
N THR A 106 4.98 -5.37 22.33
CA THR A 106 4.30 -6.67 22.48
C THR A 106 3.16 -6.87 21.47
N PHE A 107 3.07 -6.02 20.43
CA PHE A 107 2.00 -6.02 19.43
C PHE A 107 0.60 -5.83 20.02
N ASN A 108 0.50 -5.22 21.19
CA ASN A 108 -0.75 -4.82 21.78
C ASN A 108 -1.06 -3.37 21.39
N PHE A 109 -1.91 -3.19 20.38
CA PHE A 109 -2.29 -1.88 19.85
C PHE A 109 -3.54 -1.30 20.54
N GLY A 110 -4.13 -2.05 21.49
CA GLY A 110 -5.41 -1.70 22.12
C GLY A 110 -6.61 -2.02 21.24
N ASP A 111 -7.75 -1.50 21.66
CA ASP A 111 -9.03 -1.68 20.98
C ASP A 111 -9.39 -0.43 20.17
N SER A 112 -10.13 -0.63 19.08
CA SER A 112 -10.71 0.47 18.30
C SER A 112 -11.73 1.23 19.14
N PHE A 113 -11.78 2.55 19.00
CA PHE A 113 -12.77 3.38 19.71
C PHE A 113 -14.18 3.23 19.15
N PHE A 114 -14.31 2.84 17.89
CA PHE A 114 -15.58 2.79 17.16
C PHE A 114 -15.98 1.38 16.72
N ARG A 115 -15.10 0.39 16.91
CA ARG A 115 -15.34 -0.99 16.53
C ARG A 115 -15.08 -1.87 17.73
N GLU A 116 -15.98 -2.75 18.07
CA GLU A 116 -15.86 -3.70 19.19
C GLU A 116 -14.85 -4.83 18.91
N LYS A 117 -13.65 -4.44 18.43
CA LYS A 117 -12.55 -5.36 18.07
C LYS A 117 -11.20 -4.77 18.43
N SER A 118 -10.24 -5.62 18.74
CA SER A 118 -8.85 -5.20 18.90
C SER A 118 -8.28 -4.72 17.55
N VAL A 119 -7.35 -3.76 17.60
CA VAL A 119 -6.69 -3.25 16.39
C VAL A 119 -5.93 -4.35 15.66
N ALA A 120 -5.32 -5.29 16.41
CA ALA A 120 -4.63 -6.42 15.82
C ALA A 120 -5.57 -7.32 15.00
N GLU A 121 -6.76 -7.63 15.53
CA GLU A 121 -7.78 -8.40 14.80
C GLU A 121 -8.27 -7.64 13.57
N LEU A 122 -8.52 -6.33 13.68
CA LEU A 122 -8.93 -5.51 12.53
C LEU A 122 -7.89 -5.55 11.41
N ILE A 123 -6.61 -5.44 11.75
CA ILE A 123 -5.52 -5.53 10.77
C ILE A 123 -5.48 -6.91 10.12
N LEU A 124 -5.56 -7.98 10.90
CA LEU A 124 -5.54 -9.36 10.40
C LEU A 124 -6.74 -9.67 9.51
N ASP A 125 -7.93 -9.20 9.86
CA ASP A 125 -9.16 -9.36 9.06
C ASP A 125 -9.05 -8.68 7.67
N LYS A 126 -8.37 -7.52 7.59
CA LYS A 126 -8.23 -6.74 6.35
C LYS A 126 -7.00 -7.10 5.51
N MET A 127 -6.02 -7.74 6.13
CA MET A 127 -4.75 -8.11 5.49
C MET A 127 -4.91 -8.99 4.23
N PRO A 128 -5.80 -9.99 4.18
CA PRO A 128 -5.98 -10.83 3.00
C PRO A 128 -6.32 -10.05 1.73
N VAL A 129 -7.14 -9.01 1.83
CA VAL A 129 -7.53 -8.16 0.70
C VAL A 129 -6.31 -7.43 0.15
N SER A 130 -5.60 -6.69 1.00
CA SER A 130 -4.44 -5.89 0.58
C SER A 130 -3.30 -6.76 0.08
N ILE A 131 -3.03 -7.90 0.74
CA ILE A 131 -2.03 -8.88 0.27
C ILE A 131 -2.41 -9.44 -1.09
N SER A 132 -3.68 -9.82 -1.30
CA SER A 132 -4.15 -10.35 -2.57
C SER A 132 -3.97 -9.34 -3.71
N LEU A 133 -4.41 -8.10 -3.51
CA LEU A 133 -4.27 -7.03 -4.50
C LEU A 133 -2.78 -6.75 -4.80
N GLY A 134 -1.97 -6.59 -3.76
CA GLY A 134 -0.54 -6.28 -3.91
C GLY A 134 0.23 -7.42 -4.58
N LEU A 135 0.03 -8.66 -4.13
CA LEU A 135 0.74 -9.83 -4.63
C LEU A 135 0.42 -10.09 -6.11
N TRP A 136 -0.87 -10.22 -6.45
CA TRP A 136 -1.26 -10.56 -7.81
C TRP A 136 -0.96 -9.43 -8.79
N SER A 137 -1.16 -8.18 -8.41
CA SER A 137 -0.78 -7.05 -9.25
C SER A 137 0.71 -7.04 -9.53
N THR A 138 1.55 -7.25 -8.51
CA THR A 138 3.01 -7.29 -8.66
C THR A 138 3.44 -8.45 -9.56
N LEU A 139 2.94 -9.67 -9.32
CA LEU A 139 3.28 -10.83 -10.12
C LEU A 139 2.93 -10.61 -11.60
N ILE A 140 1.73 -10.09 -11.89
CA ILE A 140 1.28 -9.83 -13.27
C ILE A 140 2.13 -8.73 -13.91
N ILE A 141 2.39 -7.62 -13.19
CA ILE A 141 3.25 -6.53 -13.67
C ILE A 141 4.62 -7.08 -14.08
N TYR A 142 5.29 -7.83 -13.20
CA TYR A 142 6.61 -8.37 -13.47
C TYR A 142 6.61 -9.41 -14.60
N PHE A 143 5.64 -10.32 -14.58
CA PHE A 143 5.54 -11.39 -15.56
C PHE A 143 5.29 -10.87 -16.99
N ILE A 144 4.56 -9.76 -17.14
CA ILE A 144 4.27 -9.18 -18.46
C ILE A 144 5.32 -8.13 -18.83
N SER A 145 5.70 -7.23 -17.90
CA SER A 145 6.57 -6.08 -18.22
C SER A 145 7.99 -6.49 -18.55
N ILE A 146 8.55 -7.51 -17.88
CA ILE A 146 9.93 -7.94 -18.13
C ILE A 146 10.10 -8.50 -19.54
N PRO A 147 9.34 -9.54 -19.99
CA PRO A 147 9.48 -10.05 -21.34
C PRO A 147 9.18 -9.00 -22.42
N LEU A 148 8.17 -8.14 -22.17
CA LEU A 148 7.83 -7.08 -23.08
C LEU A 148 8.95 -6.04 -23.19
N GLY A 149 9.53 -5.60 -22.05
CA GLY A 149 10.65 -4.66 -22.01
C GLY A 149 11.90 -5.21 -22.72
N ILE A 150 12.24 -6.48 -22.50
CA ILE A 150 13.34 -7.18 -23.20
C ILE A 150 13.10 -7.18 -24.71
N ARG A 151 11.91 -7.61 -25.15
CA ARG A 151 11.55 -7.64 -26.57
C ARG A 151 11.61 -6.25 -27.21
N LYS A 152 11.18 -5.22 -26.49
CA LYS A 152 11.29 -3.82 -26.94
C LYS A 152 12.74 -3.36 -27.07
N ALA A 153 13.61 -3.73 -26.14
CA ALA A 153 15.03 -3.38 -26.17
C ALA A 153 15.74 -4.05 -27.37
N VAL A 154 15.48 -5.34 -27.61
CA VAL A 154 16.05 -6.07 -28.74
C VAL A 154 15.55 -5.55 -30.10
N SER A 155 14.32 -5.04 -30.14
CA SER A 155 13.70 -4.50 -31.37
C SER A 155 13.55 -2.98 -31.33
N ASP A 156 14.48 -2.28 -30.72
CA ASP A 156 14.42 -0.82 -30.53
C ASP A 156 14.26 -0.08 -31.85
N GLY A 157 13.40 0.94 -31.87
CA GLY A 157 13.06 1.72 -33.07
C GLY A 157 12.18 0.98 -34.09
N SER A 158 11.87 -0.29 -33.91
CA SER A 158 10.95 -1.04 -34.78
C SER A 158 9.49 -0.56 -34.66
N ARG A 159 8.66 -0.94 -35.63
CA ARG A 159 7.21 -0.66 -35.56
C ARG A 159 6.58 -1.24 -34.28
N PHE A 160 7.02 -2.43 -33.86
CA PHE A 160 6.55 -3.04 -32.62
C PHE A 160 6.89 -2.18 -31.40
N ASP A 161 8.13 -1.70 -31.33
CA ASP A 161 8.55 -0.85 -30.20
C ASP A 161 7.77 0.47 -30.16
N VAL A 162 7.60 1.14 -31.29
CA VAL A 162 6.86 2.41 -31.39
C VAL A 162 5.40 2.23 -30.99
N TRP A 163 4.69 1.27 -31.60
CA TRP A 163 3.27 1.06 -31.30
C TRP A 163 3.01 0.59 -29.88
N SER A 164 3.83 -0.33 -29.37
CA SER A 164 3.70 -0.79 -27.98
C SER A 164 4.05 0.32 -26.99
N SER A 165 5.04 1.18 -27.28
CA SER A 165 5.32 2.37 -26.44
C SER A 165 4.16 3.33 -26.43
N SER A 166 3.56 3.61 -27.59
CA SER A 166 2.37 4.48 -27.66
C SER A 166 1.21 3.93 -26.85
N ALA A 167 0.92 2.64 -26.97
CA ALA A 167 -0.14 1.99 -26.19
C ALA A 167 0.11 2.04 -24.67
N ILE A 168 1.37 1.80 -24.26
CA ILE A 168 1.79 1.88 -22.86
C ILE A 168 1.62 3.30 -22.32
N VAL A 169 2.07 4.33 -23.07
CA VAL A 169 1.96 5.74 -22.68
C VAL A 169 0.50 6.17 -22.58
N ILE A 170 -0.35 5.79 -23.53
CA ILE A 170 -1.80 6.06 -23.48
C ILE A 170 -2.43 5.40 -22.25
N GLY A 171 -2.12 4.13 -21.97
CA GLY A 171 -2.61 3.44 -20.79
C GLY A 171 -2.15 4.09 -19.48
N TYR A 172 -0.89 4.53 -19.43
CA TYR A 172 -0.32 5.21 -18.27
C TYR A 172 -0.93 6.60 -18.02
N ALA A 173 -1.36 7.28 -19.08
CA ALA A 173 -2.00 8.59 -18.95
C ALA A 173 -3.39 8.54 -18.29
N ILE A 174 -4.03 7.37 -18.27
CA ILE A 174 -5.33 7.19 -17.62
C ILE A 174 -5.12 6.97 -16.11
N PRO A 175 -5.64 7.84 -15.24
CA PRO A 175 -5.59 7.60 -13.80
C PRO A 175 -6.21 6.24 -13.44
N GLY A 176 -5.50 5.42 -12.64
CA GLY A 176 -5.92 4.06 -12.32
C GLY A 176 -7.34 3.96 -11.74
N PHE A 177 -7.76 4.92 -10.93
CA PHE A 177 -9.11 4.95 -10.38
C PHE A 177 -10.19 5.22 -11.45
N LEU A 178 -9.92 6.06 -12.45
CA LEU A 178 -10.84 6.26 -13.56
C LEU A 178 -10.93 5.00 -14.43
N PHE A 179 -9.81 4.32 -14.62
CA PHE A 179 -9.80 3.04 -15.31
C PHE A 179 -10.59 1.97 -14.54
N ALA A 180 -10.50 1.95 -13.20
CA ALA A 180 -11.29 1.08 -12.35
C ALA A 180 -12.81 1.32 -12.52
N ILE A 181 -13.24 2.60 -12.51
CA ILE A 181 -14.63 2.97 -12.75
C ILE A 181 -15.08 2.53 -14.15
N LEU A 182 -14.24 2.75 -15.17
CA LEU A 182 -14.54 2.29 -16.53
C LEU A 182 -14.74 0.78 -16.59
N LEU A 183 -13.88 0.00 -15.94
CA LEU A 183 -14.01 -1.45 -15.88
C LEU A 183 -15.31 -1.90 -15.22
N ILE A 184 -15.69 -1.28 -14.11
CA ILE A 184 -16.98 -1.58 -13.44
C ILE A 184 -18.16 -1.28 -14.37
N VAL A 185 -18.19 -0.09 -14.95
CA VAL A 185 -19.29 0.32 -15.83
C VAL A 185 -19.44 -0.61 -17.02
N LEU A 186 -18.32 -1.05 -17.59
CA LEU A 186 -18.33 -1.93 -18.76
C LEU A 186 -18.65 -3.39 -18.40
N PHE A 187 -18.09 -3.91 -17.29
CA PHE A 187 -18.01 -5.36 -17.05
C PHE A 187 -18.70 -5.86 -15.78
N ALA A 188 -19.10 -4.99 -14.85
CA ALA A 188 -19.70 -5.39 -13.57
C ALA A 188 -20.94 -4.57 -13.14
N GLY A 189 -21.27 -3.52 -13.88
CA GLY A 189 -22.36 -2.59 -13.50
C GLY A 189 -23.73 -2.93 -14.06
N GLY A 190 -23.87 -4.03 -14.81
CA GLY A 190 -25.12 -4.44 -15.45
C GLY A 190 -25.59 -3.52 -16.60
N SER A 191 -24.85 -2.41 -16.90
CA SER A 191 -25.21 -1.47 -17.95
C SER A 191 -24.84 -1.93 -19.35
N TYR A 192 -23.70 -2.69 -19.48
CA TYR A 192 -23.20 -3.22 -20.74
C TYR A 192 -23.01 -4.73 -20.67
N PHE A 193 -21.93 -5.16 -19.98
CA PHE A 193 -21.59 -6.55 -19.77
C PHE A 193 -21.64 -6.84 -18.26
N ASP A 194 -22.28 -7.91 -17.86
CA ASP A 194 -22.34 -8.36 -16.46
C ASP A 194 -21.52 -9.65 -16.32
N TRP A 195 -20.20 -9.51 -16.55
CA TRP A 195 -19.29 -10.67 -16.56
C TRP A 195 -18.59 -10.88 -15.25
N PHE A 196 -18.36 -9.82 -14.47
CA PHE A 196 -17.58 -9.88 -13.24
C PHE A 196 -18.37 -9.35 -12.04
N PRO A 197 -18.08 -9.86 -10.84
CA PRO A 197 -18.71 -9.37 -9.63
C PRO A 197 -18.32 -7.90 -9.35
N LEU A 198 -19.28 -7.16 -8.82
CA LEU A 198 -19.12 -5.74 -8.55
C LEU A 198 -18.32 -5.49 -7.26
N ARG A 199 -18.45 -6.35 -6.25
CA ARG A 199 -17.99 -6.08 -4.88
C ARG A 199 -17.42 -7.30 -4.20
N GLY A 200 -16.51 -7.05 -3.24
CA GLY A 200 -15.96 -8.06 -2.35
C GLY A 200 -14.84 -8.88 -2.95
N LEU A 201 -14.13 -9.60 -2.09
CA LEU A 201 -13.02 -10.49 -2.47
C LEU A 201 -13.52 -11.87 -2.88
N THR A 202 -14.70 -12.27 -2.42
CA THR A 202 -15.35 -13.56 -2.64
C THR A 202 -16.86 -13.42 -2.61
N SER A 203 -17.56 -14.39 -3.17
CA SER A 203 -19.03 -14.45 -3.14
C SER A 203 -19.57 -14.73 -1.74
N SER A 204 -20.82 -14.33 -1.47
CA SER A 204 -21.48 -14.54 -0.17
C SER A 204 -21.67 -16.00 0.22
N ASN A 205 -21.65 -16.91 -0.75
CA ASN A 205 -21.76 -18.35 -0.56
C ASN A 205 -20.41 -19.09 -0.65
N PHE A 206 -19.29 -18.37 -0.53
CA PHE A 206 -17.93 -18.91 -0.70
C PHE A 206 -17.65 -20.16 0.12
N ASP A 207 -18.06 -20.19 1.39
CA ASP A 207 -17.85 -21.34 2.29
C ASP A 207 -18.63 -22.59 1.89
N GLN A 208 -19.65 -22.44 1.04
CA GLN A 208 -20.46 -23.56 0.53
C GLN A 208 -19.91 -24.13 -0.79
N LEU A 209 -18.92 -23.45 -1.39
CA LEU A 209 -18.31 -23.86 -2.64
C LEU A 209 -17.28 -24.98 -2.41
N THR A 210 -17.09 -25.82 -3.42
CA THR A 210 -15.99 -26.79 -3.44
C THR A 210 -14.67 -26.04 -3.60
N TRP A 211 -13.54 -26.62 -3.15
CA TRP A 211 -12.24 -25.95 -3.12
C TRP A 211 -11.82 -25.35 -4.49
N TYR A 212 -12.08 -26.04 -5.60
CA TYR A 212 -11.77 -25.53 -6.95
C TYR A 212 -12.69 -24.38 -7.38
N GLN A 213 -13.97 -24.40 -6.93
CA GLN A 213 -14.88 -23.28 -7.14
C GLN A 213 -14.49 -22.06 -6.30
N GLN A 214 -14.01 -22.27 -5.07
CA GLN A 214 -13.48 -21.22 -4.21
C GLN A 214 -12.28 -20.53 -4.87
N VAL A 215 -11.35 -21.29 -5.44
CA VAL A 215 -10.22 -20.73 -6.19
C VAL A 215 -10.70 -19.94 -7.42
N GLY A 216 -11.66 -20.48 -8.16
CA GLY A 216 -12.26 -19.79 -9.31
C GLY A 216 -12.97 -18.50 -8.92
N ASP A 217 -13.79 -18.53 -7.86
CA ASP A 217 -14.52 -17.38 -7.33
C ASP A 217 -13.57 -16.25 -6.87
N TYR A 218 -12.53 -16.62 -6.14
CA TYR A 218 -11.50 -15.69 -5.68
C TYR A 218 -10.82 -14.94 -6.85
N PHE A 219 -10.35 -15.66 -7.87
CA PHE A 219 -9.73 -15.04 -9.03
C PHE A 219 -10.72 -14.23 -9.88
N TRP A 220 -11.98 -14.66 -9.90
CA TRP A 220 -13.04 -13.94 -10.60
C TRP A 220 -13.32 -12.58 -9.98
N HIS A 221 -13.34 -12.50 -8.65
CA HIS A 221 -13.49 -11.24 -7.91
C HIS A 221 -12.25 -10.33 -8.04
N LEU A 222 -11.06 -10.90 -8.12
CA LEU A 222 -9.82 -10.15 -8.28
C LEU A 222 -9.57 -9.64 -9.69
N ALA A 223 -10.24 -10.16 -10.72
CA ALA A 223 -9.93 -9.86 -12.12
C ALA A 223 -9.94 -8.36 -12.43
N LEU A 224 -11.01 -7.65 -12.11
CA LEU A 224 -11.11 -6.21 -12.38
C LEU A 224 -10.25 -5.36 -11.45
N PRO A 225 -10.24 -5.54 -10.11
CA PRO A 225 -9.39 -4.77 -9.20
C PRO A 225 -7.90 -4.89 -9.53
N VAL A 226 -7.42 -6.11 -9.78
CA VAL A 226 -6.02 -6.34 -10.15
C VAL A 226 -5.69 -5.71 -11.51
N THR A 227 -6.59 -5.83 -12.51
CA THR A 227 -6.39 -5.19 -13.83
C THR A 227 -6.27 -3.67 -13.70
N ALA A 228 -7.09 -3.05 -12.83
CA ALA A 228 -7.02 -1.61 -12.56
C ALA A 228 -5.70 -1.21 -11.90
N ASN A 229 -5.17 -2.02 -10.97
CA ASN A 229 -3.89 -1.76 -10.33
C ASN A 229 -2.69 -1.96 -11.29
N VAL A 230 -2.76 -2.96 -12.15
CA VAL A 230 -1.65 -3.32 -13.06
C VAL A 230 -1.34 -2.22 -14.05
N ILE A 231 -2.34 -1.47 -14.55
CA ILE A 231 -2.14 -0.50 -15.62
C ILE A 231 -1.12 0.60 -15.26
N GLY A 232 -1.09 1.04 -14.00
CA GLY A 232 -0.15 2.06 -13.53
C GLY A 232 1.30 1.56 -13.41
N GLY A 233 1.49 0.37 -12.83
CA GLY A 233 2.83 -0.22 -12.61
C GLY A 233 3.46 -0.81 -13.87
N PHE A 234 2.64 -1.29 -14.78
CA PHE A 234 3.04 -1.94 -16.02
C PHE A 234 3.91 -1.05 -16.93
N ALA A 235 3.51 0.20 -17.11
CA ALA A 235 4.24 1.15 -17.95
C ALA A 235 5.65 1.43 -17.41
N THR A 236 5.74 1.73 -16.12
CA THR A 236 7.00 2.08 -15.45
C THR A 236 8.00 0.94 -15.54
N LEU A 237 7.59 -0.29 -15.20
CA LEU A 237 8.49 -1.43 -15.20
C LEU A 237 8.89 -1.86 -16.62
N THR A 238 7.97 -1.77 -17.59
CA THR A 238 8.29 -2.08 -18.99
C THR A 238 9.35 -1.13 -19.55
N LEU A 239 9.22 0.18 -19.32
CA LEU A 239 10.19 1.16 -19.76
C LEU A 239 11.51 1.05 -19.00
N LEU A 240 11.48 0.81 -17.69
CA LEU A 240 12.67 0.55 -16.90
C LEU A 240 13.45 -0.66 -17.44
N THR A 241 12.74 -1.76 -17.68
CA THR A 241 13.34 -2.97 -18.25
C THR A 241 13.93 -2.71 -19.66
N LYS A 242 13.16 -2.04 -20.53
CA LYS A 242 13.66 -1.67 -21.87
C LYS A 242 14.96 -0.88 -21.78
N ASN A 243 14.98 0.19 -21.00
CA ASN A 243 16.13 1.08 -20.90
C ASN A 243 17.35 0.34 -20.31
N SER A 244 17.16 -0.44 -19.24
CA SER A 244 18.23 -1.23 -18.65
C SER A 244 18.85 -2.23 -19.62
N PHE A 245 18.04 -2.88 -20.45
CA PHE A 245 18.55 -3.79 -21.49
C PHE A 245 19.24 -3.05 -22.62
N LEU A 246 18.74 -1.89 -23.06
CA LEU A 246 19.39 -1.06 -24.08
C LEU A 246 20.78 -0.61 -23.64
N ASP A 247 20.90 -0.16 -22.40
CA ASP A 247 22.17 0.28 -21.83
C ASP A 247 23.20 -0.87 -21.78
N GLU A 248 22.75 -2.08 -21.49
CA GLU A 248 23.64 -3.25 -21.42
C GLU A 248 24.00 -3.83 -22.81
N ILE A 249 23.07 -3.84 -23.76
CA ILE A 249 23.30 -4.35 -25.12
C ILE A 249 24.39 -3.57 -25.83
N GLY A 250 24.55 -2.29 -25.57
CA GLY A 250 25.57 -1.41 -26.14
C GLY A 250 26.98 -1.56 -25.57
N LYS A 251 27.20 -2.37 -24.52
CA LYS A 251 28.49 -2.47 -23.84
C LYS A 251 29.50 -3.35 -24.58
N GLN A 252 30.80 -3.04 -24.37
CA GLN A 252 31.93 -3.69 -25.05
C GLN A 252 31.99 -5.20 -24.82
N TYR A 253 31.58 -5.71 -23.65
CA TYR A 253 31.58 -7.15 -23.39
C TYR A 253 30.58 -7.91 -24.29
N VAL A 254 29.49 -7.26 -24.71
CA VAL A 254 28.49 -7.82 -25.61
C VAL A 254 29.09 -7.94 -27.05
N VAL A 255 29.80 -6.89 -27.48
CA VAL A 255 30.53 -6.92 -28.76
C VAL A 255 31.57 -8.06 -28.76
N THR A 256 32.29 -8.23 -27.64
CA THR A 256 33.26 -9.31 -27.48
C THR A 256 32.60 -10.69 -27.54
N ALA A 257 31.44 -10.86 -26.91
CA ALA A 257 30.70 -12.13 -26.92
C ALA A 257 30.26 -12.49 -28.35
N ARG A 258 29.73 -11.52 -29.12
CA ARG A 258 29.39 -11.69 -30.54
C ARG A 258 30.59 -12.03 -31.41
N ALA A 259 31.73 -11.34 -31.19
CA ALA A 259 32.98 -11.62 -31.92
C ALA A 259 33.52 -13.03 -31.66
N LYS A 260 33.19 -13.64 -30.51
CA LYS A 260 33.50 -15.04 -30.20
C LYS A 260 32.56 -16.06 -30.84
N GLY A 261 31.56 -15.61 -31.63
CA GLY A 261 30.63 -16.47 -32.35
C GLY A 261 29.43 -16.97 -31.54
N LEU A 262 29.12 -16.36 -30.41
CA LEU A 262 27.91 -16.67 -29.67
C LEU A 262 26.67 -16.13 -30.40
N ASP A 263 25.58 -16.92 -30.41
CA ASP A 263 24.33 -16.49 -30.99
C ASP A 263 23.65 -15.38 -30.17
N GLU A 264 22.72 -14.62 -30.75
CA GLU A 264 22.07 -13.49 -30.12
C GLU A 264 21.31 -13.88 -28.83
N ASN A 265 20.73 -15.09 -28.73
CA ASN A 265 20.06 -15.57 -27.56
C ASN A 265 21.06 -15.90 -26.44
N GLN A 266 22.19 -16.52 -26.79
CA GLN A 266 23.26 -16.81 -25.84
C GLN A 266 23.87 -15.49 -25.28
N VAL A 267 24.06 -14.50 -26.14
CA VAL A 267 24.53 -13.18 -25.73
C VAL A 267 23.51 -12.51 -24.84
N LEU A 268 22.21 -12.49 -25.22
CA LEU A 268 21.15 -11.83 -24.50
C LEU A 268 20.93 -12.46 -23.12
N TYR A 269 20.64 -13.75 -23.07
CA TYR A 269 20.28 -14.43 -21.82
C TYR A 269 21.49 -14.88 -21.00
N GLY A 270 22.63 -15.17 -21.62
CA GLY A 270 23.86 -15.58 -20.94
C GLY A 270 24.68 -14.42 -20.37
N HIS A 271 24.67 -13.26 -21.03
CA HIS A 271 25.55 -12.14 -20.67
C HIS A 271 24.80 -10.85 -20.31
N VAL A 272 23.84 -10.42 -21.14
CA VAL A 272 23.12 -9.15 -20.93
C VAL A 272 22.13 -9.25 -19.79
N PHE A 273 21.31 -10.32 -19.77
CA PHE A 273 20.18 -10.48 -18.85
C PHE A 273 20.59 -10.30 -17.38
N ARG A 274 21.67 -10.95 -16.96
CA ARG A 274 22.14 -10.89 -15.58
C ARG A 274 22.43 -9.45 -15.12
N ASN A 275 23.09 -8.68 -15.95
CA ASN A 275 23.47 -7.30 -15.61
C ASN A 275 22.27 -6.35 -15.73
N ALA A 276 21.48 -6.47 -16.79
CA ALA A 276 20.30 -5.64 -17.02
C ALA A 276 19.22 -5.84 -15.96
N MET A 277 19.05 -7.06 -15.44
CA MET A 277 18.05 -7.37 -14.42
C MET A 277 18.39 -6.85 -13.02
N LEU A 278 19.62 -6.42 -12.76
CA LEU A 278 20.00 -5.90 -11.42
C LEU A 278 19.11 -4.75 -10.97
N ILE A 279 18.87 -3.76 -11.82
CA ILE A 279 18.04 -2.60 -11.49
C ILE A 279 16.56 -2.96 -11.35
N VAL A 280 16.09 -3.93 -12.14
CA VAL A 280 14.71 -4.45 -12.09
C VAL A 280 14.47 -5.20 -10.78
N ILE A 281 15.41 -6.07 -10.37
CA ILE A 281 15.34 -6.81 -9.10
C ILE A 281 15.44 -5.84 -7.91
N ALA A 282 16.30 -4.84 -8.00
CA ALA A 282 16.45 -3.83 -6.97
C ALA A 282 15.19 -2.98 -6.76
N SER A 283 14.36 -2.80 -7.79
CA SER A 283 13.10 -2.05 -7.70
C SER A 283 11.95 -2.84 -7.07
N LEU A 284 12.01 -4.18 -7.06
CA LEU A 284 10.91 -5.05 -6.63
C LEU A 284 10.36 -4.72 -5.22
N PRO A 285 11.19 -4.52 -4.20
CA PRO A 285 10.66 -4.25 -2.87
C PRO A 285 10.02 -2.87 -2.74
N GLY A 286 10.53 -1.87 -3.46
CA GLY A 286 9.89 -0.56 -3.54
C GLY A 286 8.49 -0.65 -4.14
N VAL A 287 8.33 -1.48 -5.19
CA VAL A 287 7.03 -1.76 -5.80
C VAL A 287 6.11 -2.49 -4.83
N LEU A 288 6.60 -3.52 -4.14
CA LEU A 288 5.82 -4.22 -3.11
C LEU A 288 5.34 -3.27 -2.02
N VAL A 289 6.22 -2.45 -1.47
CA VAL A 289 5.85 -1.43 -0.47
C VAL A 289 4.76 -0.50 -1.03
N SER A 290 4.94 0.04 -2.24
CA SER A 290 3.97 0.98 -2.83
C SER A 290 2.60 0.35 -3.06
N LEU A 291 2.54 -0.91 -3.45
CA LEU A 291 1.26 -1.62 -3.66
C LEU A 291 0.52 -1.89 -2.36
N PHE A 292 1.24 -2.19 -1.28
CA PHE A 292 0.61 -2.37 0.02
C PHE A 292 0.10 -1.06 0.64
N PHE A 293 0.77 0.08 0.37
CA PHE A 293 0.54 1.30 1.15
C PHE A 293 -0.12 2.45 0.38
N THR A 294 0.09 2.57 -0.93
CA THR A 294 -0.35 3.76 -1.68
C THR A 294 -1.32 3.45 -2.83
N GLY A 295 -1.34 2.22 -3.30
CA GLY A 295 -2.03 1.90 -4.55
C GLY A 295 -3.47 1.45 -4.40
N SER A 296 -3.89 1.00 -3.23
CA SER A 296 -5.12 0.23 -3.11
C SER A 296 -6.33 1.00 -2.57
N LEU A 297 -6.15 2.10 -1.83
CA LEU A 297 -7.28 2.79 -1.19
C LEU A 297 -8.44 3.09 -2.16
N LEU A 298 -8.16 3.77 -3.27
CA LEU A 298 -9.21 4.12 -4.24
C LEU A 298 -9.79 2.87 -4.89
N ILE A 299 -8.98 1.87 -5.18
CA ILE A 299 -9.43 0.58 -5.72
C ILE A 299 -10.27 -0.17 -4.69
N GLU A 300 -9.83 -0.20 -3.43
CA GLU A 300 -10.59 -0.80 -2.32
C GLU A 300 -11.97 -0.14 -2.17
N VAL A 301 -12.04 1.21 -2.23
CA VAL A 301 -13.31 1.95 -2.17
C VAL A 301 -14.20 1.65 -3.38
N ILE A 302 -13.65 1.71 -4.59
CA ILE A 302 -14.41 1.56 -5.84
C ILE A 302 -15.00 0.15 -5.97
N PHE A 303 -14.23 -0.89 -5.63
CA PHE A 303 -14.67 -2.29 -5.66
C PHE A 303 -15.28 -2.77 -4.34
N SER A 304 -15.48 -1.87 -3.38
CA SER A 304 -15.98 -2.21 -2.02
C SER A 304 -15.19 -3.36 -1.38
N LEU A 305 -13.88 -3.31 -1.52
CA LEU A 305 -12.93 -4.23 -0.90
C LEU A 305 -12.54 -3.69 0.46
N ASP A 306 -12.69 -4.50 1.48
CA ASP A 306 -12.43 -4.10 2.86
C ASP A 306 -10.97 -4.40 3.23
N GLY A 307 -10.04 -3.59 2.70
CA GLY A 307 -8.60 -3.74 2.88
C GLY A 307 -8.00 -2.78 3.91
N LEU A 308 -6.66 -2.89 4.08
CA LEU A 308 -5.90 -2.07 5.03
C LEU A 308 -5.85 -0.58 4.65
N GLY A 309 -5.90 -0.26 3.36
CA GLY A 309 -5.95 1.11 2.88
C GLY A 309 -7.23 1.81 3.31
N LEU A 310 -8.37 1.15 3.14
CA LEU A 310 -9.67 1.64 3.57
C LEU A 310 -9.75 1.74 5.10
N LEU A 311 -9.25 0.73 5.83
CA LEU A 311 -9.20 0.75 7.30
C LEU A 311 -8.44 1.98 7.82
N GLY A 312 -7.24 2.26 7.29
CA GLY A 312 -6.44 3.40 7.70
C GLY A 312 -7.10 4.74 7.36
N PHE A 313 -7.74 4.84 6.20
CA PHE A 313 -8.47 6.04 5.78
C PHE A 313 -9.69 6.31 6.67
N GLU A 314 -10.53 5.32 6.93
CA GLU A 314 -11.67 5.45 7.83
C GLU A 314 -11.26 5.77 9.26
N ALA A 315 -10.18 5.14 9.75
CA ALA A 315 -9.62 5.46 11.06
C ALA A 315 -9.17 6.92 11.13
N ALA A 316 -8.54 7.46 10.07
CA ALA A 316 -8.12 8.86 10.02
C ALA A 316 -9.32 9.82 10.02
N LEU A 317 -10.38 9.52 9.27
CA LEU A 317 -11.61 10.31 9.23
C LEU A 317 -12.34 10.31 10.57
N ASN A 318 -12.42 9.14 11.21
CA ASN A 318 -13.10 8.95 12.49
C ASN A 318 -12.21 9.27 13.69
N ARG A 319 -10.92 9.62 13.47
CA ARG A 319 -9.94 9.88 14.52
C ARG A 319 -9.78 8.70 15.51
N ASP A 320 -9.88 7.49 14.99
CA ASP A 320 -9.64 6.26 15.75
C ASP A 320 -8.12 6.08 15.94
N TYR A 321 -7.58 6.76 16.96
CA TYR A 321 -6.14 6.83 17.19
C TYR A 321 -5.48 5.47 17.42
N PRO A 322 -6.05 4.50 18.14
CA PRO A 322 -5.47 3.17 18.25
C PRO A 322 -5.29 2.52 16.88
N VAL A 323 -6.30 2.60 16.00
CA VAL A 323 -6.23 2.04 14.65
C VAL A 323 -5.24 2.82 13.79
N ILE A 324 -5.21 4.16 13.85
CA ILE A 324 -4.23 4.99 13.11
C ILE A 324 -2.80 4.59 13.49
N PHE A 325 -2.48 4.59 14.79
CA PHE A 325 -1.13 4.27 15.25
C PHE A 325 -0.75 2.82 14.99
N GLY A 326 -1.69 1.87 15.20
CA GLY A 326 -1.47 0.46 14.95
C GLY A 326 -1.21 0.16 13.48
N THR A 327 -2.01 0.73 12.57
CA THR A 327 -1.81 0.59 11.12
C THR A 327 -0.51 1.22 10.65
N LEU A 328 -0.18 2.44 11.11
CA LEU A 328 1.09 3.10 10.79
C LEU A 328 2.31 2.32 11.30
N PHE A 329 2.22 1.75 12.52
CA PHE A 329 3.29 0.91 13.06
C PHE A 329 3.51 -0.33 12.19
N ILE A 330 2.45 -1.09 11.92
CA ILE A 330 2.53 -2.31 11.09
C ILE A 330 3.04 -1.98 9.68
N PHE A 331 2.52 -0.93 9.07
CA PHE A 331 2.96 -0.49 7.75
C PHE A 331 4.44 -0.12 7.73
N THR A 332 4.88 0.66 8.70
CA THR A 332 6.30 1.03 8.81
C THR A 332 7.18 -0.19 9.02
N LEU A 333 6.78 -1.08 9.94
CA LEU A 333 7.51 -2.32 10.20
C LEU A 333 7.61 -3.19 8.95
N MET A 334 6.50 -3.41 8.25
CA MET A 334 6.48 -4.15 6.98
C MET A 334 7.37 -3.49 5.92
N GLY A 335 7.30 -2.17 5.78
CA GLY A 335 8.15 -1.43 4.84
C GLY A 335 9.64 -1.59 5.15
N LEU A 336 10.04 -1.53 6.42
CA LEU A 336 11.42 -1.73 6.85
C LEU A 336 11.90 -3.17 6.64
N VAL A 337 11.04 -4.17 6.91
CA VAL A 337 11.34 -5.58 6.66
C VAL A 337 11.48 -5.85 5.15
N LEU A 338 10.55 -5.35 4.33
CA LEU A 338 10.63 -5.48 2.88
C LEU A 338 11.88 -4.82 2.31
N LYS A 339 12.27 -3.65 2.84
CA LYS A 339 13.51 -2.99 2.46
C LYS A 339 14.74 -3.80 2.84
N LEU A 340 14.76 -4.43 4.01
CA LEU A 340 15.84 -5.34 4.41
C LEU A 340 15.91 -6.56 3.48
N ILE A 341 14.77 -7.16 3.13
CA ILE A 341 14.69 -8.25 2.14
C ILE A 341 15.26 -7.80 0.80
N SER A 342 14.94 -6.56 0.37
CA SER A 342 15.51 -5.95 -0.81
C SER A 342 17.03 -5.92 -0.80
N ASP A 343 17.56 -5.35 0.27
CA ASP A 343 19.02 -5.19 0.40
C ASP A 343 19.73 -6.56 0.37
N ILE A 344 19.15 -7.56 1.05
CA ILE A 344 19.65 -8.95 1.02
C ILE A 344 19.57 -9.54 -0.40
N THR A 345 18.44 -9.38 -1.07
CA THR A 345 18.23 -9.88 -2.43
C THR A 345 19.22 -9.23 -3.40
N TYR A 346 19.46 -7.92 -3.23
CA TYR A 346 20.40 -7.18 -4.07
C TYR A 346 21.81 -7.75 -3.99
N VAL A 347 22.30 -8.04 -2.77
CA VAL A 347 23.63 -8.63 -2.58
C VAL A 347 23.70 -10.09 -3.07
N LEU A 348 22.62 -10.86 -2.92
CA LEU A 348 22.55 -12.23 -3.45
C LEU A 348 22.66 -12.26 -4.97
N VAL A 349 22.07 -11.26 -5.66
CA VAL A 349 22.08 -11.15 -7.12
C VAL A 349 23.40 -10.58 -7.64
N ASP A 350 23.97 -9.58 -6.98
CA ASP A 350 25.28 -9.01 -7.30
C ASP A 350 26.21 -8.98 -6.08
N PRO A 351 27.02 -10.04 -5.88
CA PRO A 351 28.00 -10.12 -4.79
C PRO A 351 29.09 -9.04 -4.83
N ARG A 352 29.19 -8.25 -5.91
CA ARG A 352 30.18 -7.16 -6.05
C ARG A 352 29.74 -5.90 -5.28
N ILE A 353 28.46 -5.83 -4.87
CA ILE A 353 27.96 -4.73 -4.09
C ILE A 353 28.32 -4.97 -2.62
N ASP A 354 29.35 -4.26 -2.18
CA ASP A 354 29.75 -4.25 -0.78
C ASP A 354 29.18 -2.99 -0.13
N PHE A 355 28.14 -3.17 0.68
CA PHE A 355 27.54 -2.07 1.44
C PHE A 355 28.43 -1.64 2.64
N GLU A 356 29.42 -2.48 3.03
CA GLU A 356 30.32 -2.18 4.15
C GLU A 356 31.40 -1.15 3.74
N SER A 357 31.82 -1.13 2.47
CA SER A 357 32.88 -0.25 1.97
C SER A 357 32.41 1.20 1.72
N ARG A 358 31.13 1.46 1.59
CA ARG A 358 30.58 2.81 1.32
C ARG A 358 30.32 3.65 2.57
N GLU A 359 30.32 3.07 3.74
CA GLU A 359 30.08 3.78 5.01
C GLU A 359 31.36 4.23 5.73
N GLY A 360 32.53 3.94 5.17
CA GLY A 360 33.85 4.33 5.72
C GLY A 360 34.56 5.43 4.94
N ALA A 361 33.91 6.07 3.96
CA ALA A 361 34.49 7.17 3.16
C ALA A 361 33.84 8.51 3.45
#